data_50b02786c3d0932d436507f831309e6d
#
_entry.id   50b02786c3d0932d436507f831309e6d
#
_cell.length_a   1.000
_cell.length_b   1.000
_cell.length_c   1.000
_cell.angle_alpha   90.00
_cell.angle_beta   90.00
_cell.angle_gamma   90.00
#
_symmetry.space_group_name_H-M   'P 1'
#
loop_
_entity.id
_entity.type
_entity.pdbx_description
1 polymer ?
#
loop_
_entity_poly.entity_id
_entity_poly.type
_entity_poly.pdbx_seq_one_letter_code
_entity_poly.pdbx_strand_id
1 'polypeptide(L)'
;IGKIVNRTSLNENSDADIQGFEAEFLWAPSANWRFNASLSYLDTEIADTETVDPRDPTQGRQDVTLYKDFVTAANCVLEHNGLPAPGANPVFVGTVQGAGAPYLQTGPAGGLGIAATPGVVDSAFTSCAAIAAVGPLFGYGYLDSVPTNIGGNQLQNAPELSLSLGAEYTWFLGNGSNLSARLDYYWQDEFYSTTFNRPQDLIESWDIYNARFVWNSASDKWAITAFVQNIEDDDEIAGTFQTDPSSGLYTNVFLIEPRLVGLTFQYRN
;
A
#
# COMPACT_ATOMS: atom_id res chain seq x y z
N ILE A 1 -14.72 -12.63 29.03
CA ILE A 1 -14.32 -13.48 27.92
C ILE A 1 -13.83 -12.55 26.83
N GLY A 2 -12.52 -12.32 26.77
CA GLY A 2 -11.91 -11.50 25.73
C GLY A 2 -12.09 -12.16 24.36
N LYS A 3 -12.78 -11.48 23.46
CA LYS A 3 -12.90 -11.93 22.07
C LYS A 3 -11.57 -11.62 21.37
N ILE A 4 -10.78 -12.63 21.07
CA ILE A 4 -9.62 -12.43 20.20
C ILE A 4 -10.17 -12.14 18.80
N VAL A 5 -10.00 -10.91 18.38
CA VAL A 5 -10.32 -10.50 17.02
C VAL A 5 -9.05 -10.67 16.20
N ASN A 6 -9.07 -11.57 15.25
CA ASN A 6 -8.04 -11.65 14.23
C ASN A 6 -8.15 -10.36 13.39
N ARG A 7 -7.26 -9.39 13.63
CA ARG A 7 -7.27 -8.12 12.92
C ARG A 7 -6.32 -8.23 11.73
N THR A 8 -6.88 -8.35 10.54
CA THR A 8 -6.14 -8.27 9.28
C THR A 8 -5.96 -6.83 8.82
N SER A 9 -6.81 -5.92 9.32
CA SER A 9 -6.67 -4.47 9.11
C SER A 9 -7.19 -3.72 10.34
N LEU A 10 -6.54 -2.62 10.65
CA LEU A 10 -6.97 -1.64 11.65
C LEU A 10 -7.36 -0.36 10.89
N ASN A 11 -8.59 0.08 11.09
CA ASN A 11 -9.04 1.38 10.60
C ASN A 11 -8.95 2.36 11.76
N GLU A 12 -8.11 3.36 11.62
CA GLU A 12 -7.93 4.45 12.56
C GLU A 12 -8.35 5.75 11.87
N ASN A 13 -9.00 6.62 12.64
CA ASN A 13 -9.29 7.98 12.20
C ASN A 13 -8.10 8.85 12.57
N SER A 14 -7.57 9.56 11.59
CA SER A 14 -6.54 10.57 11.77
C SER A 14 -6.98 11.83 11.06
N ASP A 15 -6.71 12.98 11.66
CA ASP A 15 -6.86 14.25 10.99
C ASP A 15 -5.68 14.47 10.06
N ALA A 16 -5.90 15.19 8.97
CA ALA A 16 -4.85 15.57 8.04
C ALA A 16 -5.16 16.94 7.44
N ASP A 17 -4.13 17.73 7.24
CA ASP A 17 -4.20 18.98 6.47
C ASP A 17 -3.91 18.65 5.01
N ILE A 18 -4.80 19.10 4.13
CA ILE A 18 -4.69 18.92 2.68
C ILE A 18 -4.93 20.25 2.01
N GLN A 19 -3.97 20.72 1.25
CA GLN A 19 -4.08 21.93 0.46
C GLN A 19 -3.48 21.74 -0.93
N GLY A 20 -3.97 22.49 -1.91
CA GLY A 20 -3.47 22.36 -3.25
C GLY A 20 -4.22 23.21 -4.25
N PHE A 21 -3.83 23.09 -5.49
CA PHE A 21 -4.57 23.68 -6.60
C PHE A 21 -4.48 22.78 -7.83
N GLU A 22 -5.49 22.90 -8.68
CA GLU A 22 -5.53 22.27 -9.99
C GLU A 22 -5.72 23.34 -11.06
N ALA A 23 -5.04 23.17 -12.19
CA ALA A 23 -5.17 24.02 -13.35
C ALA A 23 -5.36 23.18 -14.61
N GLU A 24 -6.38 23.50 -15.39
CA GLU A 24 -6.63 22.87 -16.67
C GLU A 24 -6.59 23.92 -17.78
N PHE A 25 -6.00 23.56 -18.89
CA PHE A 25 -5.85 24.41 -20.05
C PHE A 25 -6.23 23.66 -21.32
N LEU A 26 -7.06 24.28 -22.14
CA LEU A 26 -7.42 23.82 -23.47
C LEU A 26 -7.23 24.95 -24.45
N TRP A 27 -6.45 24.71 -25.50
CA TRP A 27 -6.15 25.69 -26.52
C TRP A 27 -6.23 25.11 -27.92
N ALA A 28 -7.01 25.78 -28.78
CA ALA A 28 -7.18 25.42 -30.17
C ALA A 28 -6.87 26.64 -31.06
N PRO A 29 -5.59 26.93 -31.36
CA PRO A 29 -5.18 28.12 -32.13
C PRO A 29 -5.66 28.09 -33.58
N SER A 30 -6.01 26.93 -34.10
CA SER A 30 -6.55 26.75 -35.44
C SER A 30 -7.49 25.53 -35.50
N ALA A 31 -8.12 25.33 -36.61
CA ALA A 31 -8.92 24.11 -36.87
C ALA A 31 -8.07 22.82 -36.84
N ASN A 32 -6.77 22.93 -37.04
CA ASN A 32 -5.85 21.80 -37.11
C ASN A 32 -5.23 21.45 -35.77
N TRP A 33 -4.96 22.42 -34.90
CA TRP A 33 -4.25 22.21 -33.64
C TRP A 33 -5.17 22.22 -32.44
N ARG A 34 -4.97 21.26 -31.55
CA ARG A 34 -5.57 21.21 -30.22
C ARG A 34 -4.51 20.82 -29.18
N PHE A 35 -4.41 21.61 -28.13
CA PHE A 35 -3.53 21.36 -26.99
C PHE A 35 -4.37 21.28 -25.73
N ASN A 36 -3.99 20.39 -24.83
CA ASN A 36 -4.50 20.36 -23.46
C ASN A 36 -3.33 20.22 -22.50
N ALA A 37 -3.47 20.80 -21.33
CA ALA A 37 -2.56 20.64 -20.22
C ALA A 37 -3.37 20.59 -18.93
N SER A 38 -2.95 19.76 -17.99
CA SER A 38 -3.41 19.82 -16.60
C SER A 38 -2.23 19.76 -15.66
N LEU A 39 -2.29 20.51 -14.61
CA LEU A 39 -1.31 20.57 -13.52
C LEU A 39 -2.07 20.43 -12.21
N SER A 40 -1.65 19.52 -11.36
CA SER A 40 -2.12 19.39 -9.99
C SER A 40 -0.95 19.55 -9.02
N TYR A 41 -1.15 20.38 -8.01
CA TYR A 41 -0.25 20.49 -6.86
C TYR A 41 -1.04 20.15 -5.61
N LEU A 42 -0.51 19.24 -4.79
CA LEU A 42 -1.13 18.73 -3.59
C LEU A 42 -0.11 18.65 -2.47
N ASP A 43 -0.33 19.40 -1.40
CA ASP A 43 0.44 19.32 -0.17
C ASP A 43 -0.41 18.65 0.90
N THR A 44 0.13 17.64 1.56
CA THR A 44 -0.60 16.83 2.54
C THR A 44 0.26 16.57 3.76
N GLU A 45 -0.33 16.73 4.94
CA GLU A 45 0.34 16.48 6.21
C GLU A 45 -0.62 15.78 7.18
N ILE A 46 -0.21 14.66 7.75
CA ILE A 46 -0.95 13.93 8.78
C ILE A 46 -0.74 14.66 10.10
N ALA A 47 -1.83 14.91 10.85
CA ALA A 47 -1.74 15.44 12.21
C ALA A 47 -1.08 14.43 13.16
N ASP A 48 -0.67 14.90 14.34
CA ASP A 48 -0.08 14.03 15.37
C ASP A 48 -0.97 12.82 15.66
N THR A 49 -0.50 11.67 15.23
CA THR A 49 -1.22 10.39 15.32
C THR A 49 -0.25 9.28 15.67
N GLU A 50 -0.54 8.56 16.75
CA GLU A 50 0.20 7.35 17.08
C GLU A 50 -0.48 6.14 16.47
N THR A 51 0.29 5.34 15.73
CA THR A 51 -0.16 4.08 15.12
C THR A 51 0.93 3.02 15.19
N VAL A 52 0.62 1.80 14.79
CA VAL A 52 1.54 0.66 14.85
C VAL A 52 1.98 0.30 13.44
N ASP A 53 3.30 0.30 13.21
CA ASP A 53 3.86 -0.28 12.00
C ASP A 53 4.10 -1.78 12.18
N PRO A 54 3.36 -2.65 11.47
CA PRO A 54 3.53 -4.10 11.60
C PRO A 54 4.90 -4.61 11.12
N ARG A 55 5.64 -3.81 10.35
CA ARG A 55 6.98 -4.15 9.85
C ARG A 55 8.08 -3.85 10.86
N ASP A 56 7.81 -2.92 11.78
CA ASP A 56 8.72 -2.56 12.86
C ASP A 56 8.01 -2.48 14.21
N PRO A 57 7.54 -3.61 14.72
CA PRO A 57 6.73 -3.66 15.95
C PRO A 57 7.50 -3.25 17.20
N THR A 58 8.82 -3.13 17.13
CA THR A 58 9.66 -2.72 18.26
C THR A 58 10.16 -1.28 18.17
N GLN A 59 10.04 -0.64 16.99
CA GLN A 59 10.59 0.68 16.68
C GLN A 59 12.09 0.80 17.07
N GLY A 60 12.84 -0.32 16.89
CA GLY A 60 14.27 -0.40 17.22
C GLY A 60 14.60 -0.36 18.70
N ARG A 61 13.63 -0.39 19.61
CA ARG A 61 13.84 -0.39 21.07
C ARG A 61 14.57 -1.66 21.51
N GLN A 62 15.60 -1.50 22.36
CA GLN A 62 16.39 -2.59 22.90
C GLN A 62 15.85 -3.13 24.25
N ASP A 63 14.94 -2.37 24.86
CA ASP A 63 14.31 -2.70 26.15
C ASP A 63 12.96 -3.42 25.96
N VAL A 64 12.74 -3.99 24.79
CA VAL A 64 11.55 -4.79 24.46
C VAL A 64 11.93 -6.13 23.84
N THR A 65 11.06 -7.11 23.96
CA THR A 65 11.18 -8.40 23.27
C THR A 65 9.92 -8.66 22.44
N LEU A 66 10.15 -8.91 21.15
CA LEU A 66 9.09 -9.27 20.21
C LEU A 66 8.76 -10.76 20.31
N TYR A 67 7.50 -11.07 20.42
CA TYR A 67 6.95 -12.41 20.30
C TYR A 67 5.98 -12.48 19.12
N LYS A 68 5.93 -13.62 18.48
CA LYS A 68 4.98 -13.90 17.39
C LYS A 68 4.02 -14.98 17.82
N ASP A 69 2.73 -14.69 17.74
CA ASP A 69 1.68 -15.66 17.96
C ASP A 69 1.65 -16.67 16.80
N PHE A 70 1.82 -17.94 17.11
CA PHE A 70 1.92 -18.97 16.07
C PHE A 70 0.56 -19.46 15.56
N VAL A 71 -0.54 -19.07 16.21
CA VAL A 71 -1.90 -19.39 15.74
C VAL A 71 -2.41 -18.30 14.81
N THR A 72 -2.24 -17.03 15.20
CA THR A 72 -2.75 -15.86 14.47
C THR A 72 -1.68 -15.16 13.66
N ALA A 73 -0.40 -15.53 13.87
CA ALA A 73 0.78 -14.84 13.35
C ALA A 73 0.87 -13.35 13.75
N ALA A 74 0.03 -12.89 14.68
CA ALA A 74 0.10 -11.55 15.23
C ALA A 74 1.40 -11.34 16.01
N ASN A 75 1.87 -10.11 16.06
CA ASN A 75 2.97 -9.70 16.90
C ASN A 75 2.46 -9.28 18.28
N CYS A 76 3.29 -9.46 19.31
CA CYS A 76 3.13 -8.84 20.62
C CYS A 76 4.50 -8.55 21.24
N VAL A 77 4.57 -7.54 22.06
CA VAL A 77 5.80 -6.99 22.60
C VAL A 77 5.75 -6.98 24.13
N LEU A 78 6.82 -7.41 24.77
CA LEU A 78 7.03 -7.24 26.20
C LEU A 78 8.08 -6.17 26.46
N GLU A 79 7.75 -5.14 27.23
CA GLU A 79 8.67 -4.17 27.76
C GLU A 79 9.38 -4.72 29.00
N HIS A 80 10.70 -4.56 29.04
CA HIS A 80 11.50 -5.14 30.12
C HIS A 80 11.34 -4.40 31.45
N ASN A 81 11.00 -3.10 31.43
CA ASN A 81 10.86 -2.29 32.64
C ASN A 81 12.11 -2.36 33.57
N GLY A 82 13.30 -2.40 32.97
CA GLY A 82 14.56 -2.55 33.69
C GLY A 82 14.91 -3.97 34.15
N LEU A 83 14.06 -4.93 33.82
CA LEU A 83 14.33 -6.35 34.08
C LEU A 83 15.18 -6.98 32.98
N PRO A 84 15.83 -8.13 33.21
CA PRO A 84 16.43 -8.91 32.14
C PRO A 84 15.38 -9.31 31.08
N ALA A 85 15.85 -9.54 29.84
CA ALA A 85 14.96 -9.99 28.77
C ALA A 85 14.12 -11.21 29.22
N PRO A 86 12.81 -11.26 28.89
CA PRO A 86 11.89 -12.30 29.40
C PRO A 86 12.37 -13.74 29.15
N GLY A 87 13.03 -13.97 27.99
CA GLY A 87 13.61 -15.28 27.67
C GLY A 87 14.76 -15.72 28.57
N ALA A 88 15.40 -14.81 29.28
CA ALA A 88 16.43 -15.11 30.28
C ALA A 88 15.86 -15.47 31.68
N ASN A 89 14.53 -15.35 31.86
CA ASN A 89 13.85 -15.68 33.10
C ASN A 89 13.17 -17.05 32.98
N PRO A 90 13.76 -18.14 33.52
CA PRO A 90 13.20 -19.49 33.35
C PRO A 90 11.85 -19.68 34.05
N VAL A 91 11.57 -18.93 35.11
CA VAL A 91 10.30 -19.00 35.82
C VAL A 91 9.20 -18.35 34.96
N PHE A 92 9.48 -17.20 34.34
CA PHE A 92 8.56 -16.58 33.40
C PHE A 92 8.27 -17.50 32.23
N VAL A 93 9.30 -18.04 31.56
CA VAL A 93 9.16 -18.96 30.44
C VAL A 93 8.32 -20.17 30.83
N GLY A 94 8.63 -20.82 31.95
CA GLY A 94 7.87 -21.96 32.45
C GLY A 94 6.42 -21.62 32.79
N THR A 95 6.14 -20.43 33.30
CA THR A 95 4.78 -19.97 33.63
C THR A 95 3.98 -19.69 32.36
N VAL A 96 4.58 -19.03 31.36
CA VAL A 96 3.91 -18.80 30.05
C VAL A 96 3.60 -20.14 29.37
N GLN A 97 4.55 -21.08 29.39
CA GLN A 97 4.34 -22.43 28.86
C GLN A 97 3.26 -23.15 29.64
N GLY A 98 3.25 -23.04 30.98
CA GLY A 98 2.25 -23.64 31.86
C GLY A 98 0.86 -23.03 31.66
N ALA A 99 0.75 -21.72 31.48
CA ALA A 99 -0.52 -21.05 31.17
C ALA A 99 -1.11 -21.52 29.82
N GLY A 100 -0.25 -21.88 28.86
CA GLY A 100 -0.65 -22.54 27.61
C GLY A 100 -0.93 -24.05 27.74
N ALA A 101 -0.58 -24.69 28.87
CA ALA A 101 -0.63 -26.13 29.03
C ALA A 101 -2.00 -26.79 28.81
N PRO A 102 -3.14 -26.20 29.17
CA PRO A 102 -4.46 -26.74 28.80
C PRO A 102 -4.65 -26.95 27.30
N TYR A 103 -3.96 -26.18 26.49
CA TYR A 103 -4.00 -26.20 25.03
C TYR A 103 -2.89 -27.09 24.43
N LEU A 104 -1.90 -27.44 25.25
CA LEU A 104 -0.80 -28.30 24.87
C LEU A 104 -1.10 -29.80 25.03
N GLN A 105 -2.08 -30.12 25.89
CA GLN A 105 -2.30 -31.52 26.37
C GLN A 105 -2.89 -32.44 25.32
N THR A 106 -3.38 -31.93 24.21
CA THR A 106 -4.04 -32.77 23.18
C THR A 106 -3.33 -32.78 21.84
N GLY A 107 -2.26 -32.01 21.68
CA GLY A 107 -1.46 -32.04 20.44
C GLY A 107 -0.30 -33.01 20.52
N PRO A 108 -0.04 -33.81 19.47
CA PRO A 108 1.07 -34.77 19.45
C PRO A 108 2.46 -34.12 19.48
N ALA A 109 2.55 -32.79 19.35
CA ALA A 109 3.80 -32.05 19.24
C ALA A 109 4.04 -31.02 20.35
N GLY A 110 3.15 -30.85 21.32
CA GLY A 110 3.36 -29.91 22.43
C GLY A 110 3.63 -28.51 21.97
N GLY A 111 2.71 -27.88 21.25
CA GLY A 111 2.83 -26.48 20.84
C GLY A 111 1.90 -25.57 21.65
N LEU A 112 2.36 -24.39 22.05
CA LEU A 112 1.48 -23.35 22.65
C LEU A 112 0.32 -23.05 21.69
N GLY A 113 -0.92 -22.94 22.19
CA GLY A 113 -2.09 -22.58 21.40
C GLY A 113 -2.85 -23.72 20.73
N ILE A 114 -2.56 -24.98 21.07
CA ILE A 114 -3.35 -26.12 20.60
C ILE A 114 -4.57 -26.34 21.50
N ALA A 115 -5.74 -26.55 20.89
CA ALA A 115 -6.97 -26.75 21.62
C ALA A 115 -6.91 -27.99 22.53
N ALA A 116 -7.35 -27.82 23.79
CA ALA A 116 -7.39 -28.92 24.76
C ALA A 116 -8.47 -29.95 24.42
N THR A 117 -9.48 -29.62 23.68
CA THR A 117 -10.61 -30.47 23.31
C THR A 117 -10.59 -30.73 21.81
N PRO A 118 -10.59 -31.97 21.35
CA PRO A 118 -10.66 -32.29 19.92
C PRO A 118 -11.88 -31.64 19.26
N GLY A 119 -11.63 -30.88 18.18
CA GLY A 119 -12.66 -30.17 17.42
C GLY A 119 -13.06 -28.80 17.99
N VAL A 120 -12.50 -28.38 19.11
CA VAL A 120 -12.67 -27.02 19.66
C VAL A 120 -11.34 -26.29 19.53
N VAL A 121 -11.30 -25.30 18.65
CA VAL A 121 -10.18 -24.36 18.56
C VAL A 121 -10.53 -23.21 19.51
N ASP A 122 -9.96 -23.21 20.69
CA ASP A 122 -10.07 -22.08 21.60
C ASP A 122 -8.90 -21.13 21.33
N SER A 123 -9.17 -20.12 20.51
CA SER A 123 -8.21 -19.04 20.16
C SER A 123 -7.92 -18.11 21.35
N ALA A 124 -8.51 -18.34 22.53
CA ALA A 124 -8.31 -17.49 23.69
C ALA A 124 -6.92 -17.62 24.32
N PHE A 125 -6.16 -18.68 23.97
CA PHE A 125 -4.83 -18.95 24.51
C PHE A 125 -3.78 -19.15 23.42
N THR A 126 -3.56 -18.12 22.67
CA THR A 126 -2.38 -17.98 21.83
C THR A 126 -1.18 -17.59 22.71
N SER A 127 0.03 -17.70 22.18
CA SER A 127 1.22 -17.25 22.94
C SER A 127 1.12 -15.79 23.37
N CYS A 128 0.60 -14.90 22.55
CA CYS A 128 0.39 -13.50 22.88
C CYS A 128 -0.65 -13.31 23.99
N ALA A 129 -1.76 -14.05 24.00
CA ALA A 129 -2.71 -14.00 25.09
C ALA A 129 -2.13 -14.49 26.43
N ALA A 130 -1.34 -15.56 26.40
CA ALA A 130 -0.64 -16.06 27.58
C ALA A 130 0.41 -15.05 28.09
N ILE A 131 1.16 -14.43 27.20
CA ILE A 131 2.14 -13.40 27.51
C ILE A 131 1.48 -12.16 28.09
N ALA A 132 0.35 -11.72 27.55
CA ALA A 132 -0.44 -10.60 28.08
C ALA A 132 -0.95 -10.86 29.48
N ALA A 133 -1.34 -12.10 29.79
CA ALA A 133 -1.83 -12.46 31.12
C ALA A 133 -0.68 -12.64 32.13
N VAL A 134 0.45 -13.19 31.74
CA VAL A 134 1.54 -13.56 32.63
C VAL A 134 2.58 -12.45 32.75
N GLY A 135 2.88 -11.73 31.68
CA GLY A 135 3.92 -10.69 31.67
C GLY A 135 3.85 -9.69 32.81
N PRO A 136 2.69 -9.06 33.07
CA PRO A 136 2.54 -8.11 34.14
C PRO A 136 2.76 -8.70 35.55
N LEU A 137 2.53 -9.98 35.75
CA LEU A 137 2.77 -10.66 37.05
C LEU A 137 4.26 -10.74 37.37
N PHE A 138 5.12 -10.65 36.35
CA PHE A 138 6.58 -10.65 36.46
C PHE A 138 7.19 -9.26 36.34
N GLY A 139 6.35 -8.21 36.21
CA GLY A 139 6.80 -6.82 36.08
C GLY A 139 7.10 -6.37 34.64
N TYR A 140 6.84 -7.21 33.65
CA TYR A 140 6.95 -6.83 32.23
C TYR A 140 5.72 -6.04 31.77
N GLY A 141 5.93 -5.02 30.94
CA GLY A 141 4.84 -4.35 30.24
C GLY A 141 4.40 -5.17 29.01
N TYR A 142 3.11 -5.14 28.69
CA TYR A 142 2.59 -5.78 27.49
C TYR A 142 2.05 -4.72 26.51
N LEU A 143 2.47 -4.85 25.26
CA LEU A 143 1.99 -4.06 24.13
C LEU A 143 1.67 -4.99 22.95
N ASP A 144 0.70 -4.66 22.14
CA ASP A 144 0.48 -5.33 20.84
C ASP A 144 1.66 -5.04 19.91
N SER A 145 2.16 -3.81 19.92
CA SER A 145 3.39 -3.32 19.28
C SER A 145 3.78 -1.98 19.90
N VAL A 146 5.00 -1.53 19.67
CA VAL A 146 5.41 -0.17 20.05
C VAL A 146 4.79 0.80 19.04
N PRO A 147 3.97 1.77 19.51
CA PRO A 147 3.40 2.77 18.60
C PRO A 147 4.48 3.73 18.08
N THR A 148 4.25 4.27 16.91
CA THR A 148 5.05 5.33 16.28
C THR A 148 4.18 6.50 15.92
N ASN A 149 4.67 7.72 16.10
CA ASN A 149 3.99 8.92 15.63
C ASN A 149 4.25 9.10 14.13
N ILE A 150 3.17 9.27 13.37
CA ILE A 150 3.21 9.55 11.93
C ILE A 150 2.81 10.99 11.60
N GLY A 151 2.70 11.86 12.61
CA GLY A 151 2.48 13.30 12.42
C GLY A 151 3.59 13.94 11.58
N GLY A 152 3.23 14.84 10.68
CA GLY A 152 4.11 15.45 9.72
C GLY A 152 4.41 14.62 8.46
N ASN A 153 3.92 13.38 8.40
CA ASN A 153 4.08 12.55 7.22
C ASN A 153 3.08 12.93 6.12
N GLN A 154 3.48 12.72 4.86
CA GLN A 154 2.57 12.81 3.72
C GLN A 154 1.51 11.69 3.76
N LEU A 155 0.34 11.97 3.21
CA LEU A 155 -0.65 10.94 2.94
C LEU A 155 -0.12 9.95 1.89
N GLN A 156 -0.52 8.70 2.04
CA GLN A 156 -0.16 7.66 1.07
C GLN A 156 -0.78 7.93 -0.31
N ASN A 157 -0.05 7.60 -1.37
CA ASN A 157 -0.48 7.76 -2.77
C ASN A 157 -0.88 9.20 -3.14
N ALA A 158 -0.18 10.18 -2.59
CA ALA A 158 -0.42 11.61 -2.78
C ALA A 158 0.84 12.31 -3.33
N PRO A 159 1.17 12.15 -4.63
CA PRO A 159 2.30 12.88 -5.22
C PRO A 159 2.05 14.38 -5.14
N GLU A 160 3.10 15.16 -4.80
CA GLU A 160 2.96 16.61 -4.65
C GLU A 160 2.65 17.28 -5.98
N LEU A 161 3.21 16.80 -7.06
CA LEU A 161 3.01 17.38 -8.37
C LEU A 161 2.67 16.33 -9.41
N SER A 162 1.69 16.64 -10.28
CA SER A 162 1.42 15.86 -11.47
C SER A 162 1.13 16.75 -12.66
N LEU A 163 1.58 16.31 -13.84
CA LEU A 163 1.46 17.06 -15.09
C LEU A 163 0.94 16.14 -16.18
N SER A 164 -0.06 16.61 -16.92
CA SER A 164 -0.51 15.95 -18.15
C SER A 164 -0.51 16.95 -19.30
N LEU A 165 0.08 16.57 -20.44
CA LEU A 165 0.14 17.37 -21.64
C LEU A 165 -0.38 16.57 -22.84
N GLY A 166 -1.16 17.19 -23.68
CA GLY A 166 -1.64 16.59 -24.93
C GLY A 166 -1.53 17.54 -26.10
N ALA A 167 -1.08 17.05 -27.22
CA ALA A 167 -1.03 17.78 -28.47
C ALA A 167 -1.63 16.94 -29.60
N GLU A 168 -2.56 17.51 -30.33
CA GLU A 168 -3.23 16.89 -31.48
C GLU A 168 -3.15 17.79 -32.70
N TYR A 169 -2.78 17.20 -33.84
CA TYR A 169 -2.84 17.85 -35.11
C TYR A 169 -3.74 17.06 -36.07
N THR A 170 -4.65 17.77 -36.74
CA THR A 170 -5.57 17.17 -37.74
C THR A 170 -5.26 17.69 -39.14
N TRP A 171 -4.97 16.78 -40.05
CA TRP A 171 -4.89 17.05 -41.49
C TRP A 171 -6.26 16.84 -42.13
N PHE A 172 -6.81 17.86 -42.75
CA PHE A 172 -8.00 17.75 -43.59
C PHE A 172 -7.57 17.46 -45.02
N LEU A 173 -7.95 16.30 -45.55
CA LEU A 173 -7.54 15.83 -46.85
C LEU A 173 -8.52 16.30 -47.92
N GLY A 174 -8.02 16.53 -49.16
CA GLY A 174 -8.81 17.07 -50.27
C GLY A 174 -10.02 16.20 -50.70
N ASN A 175 -10.05 14.93 -50.31
CA ASN A 175 -11.17 14.03 -50.56
C ASN A 175 -12.25 14.06 -49.45
N GLY A 176 -12.15 14.96 -48.50
CA GLY A 176 -13.08 15.10 -47.37
C GLY A 176 -12.81 14.17 -46.18
N SER A 177 -11.78 13.29 -46.26
CA SER A 177 -11.32 12.52 -45.10
C SER A 177 -10.39 13.35 -44.20
N ASN A 178 -10.12 12.89 -43.00
CA ASN A 178 -9.13 13.52 -42.12
C ASN A 178 -8.23 12.48 -41.45
N LEU A 179 -7.05 12.93 -41.05
CA LEU A 179 -6.09 12.17 -40.28
C LEU A 179 -5.68 13.03 -39.07
N SER A 180 -5.84 12.51 -37.88
CA SER A 180 -5.35 13.16 -36.66
C SER A 180 -4.19 12.36 -36.09
N ALA A 181 -3.16 13.06 -35.61
CA ALA A 181 -2.10 12.51 -34.79
C ALA A 181 -2.12 13.20 -33.44
N ARG A 182 -2.07 12.43 -32.38
CA ARG A 182 -2.06 12.90 -31.00
C ARG A 182 -0.90 12.30 -30.25
N LEU A 183 -0.22 13.12 -29.45
CA LEU A 183 0.77 12.74 -28.46
C LEU A 183 0.25 13.16 -27.08
N ASP A 184 0.29 12.26 -26.13
CA ASP A 184 -0.01 12.50 -24.74
C ASP A 184 1.22 12.21 -23.89
N TYR A 185 1.51 13.06 -22.94
CA TYR A 185 2.56 12.94 -21.92
C TYR A 185 1.92 13.05 -20.55
N TYR A 186 2.30 12.17 -19.63
CA TYR A 186 1.96 12.25 -18.23
C TYR A 186 3.21 12.09 -17.40
N TRP A 187 3.33 12.87 -16.34
CA TRP A 187 4.38 12.79 -15.33
C TRP A 187 3.77 13.00 -13.95
N GLN A 188 4.30 12.28 -12.97
CA GLN A 188 4.00 12.51 -11.56
C GLN A 188 5.28 12.48 -10.74
N ASP A 189 5.27 13.24 -9.65
CA ASP A 189 6.32 13.29 -8.66
C ASP A 189 6.38 12.02 -7.83
N GLU A 190 7.43 11.85 -7.06
CA GLU A 190 7.56 10.77 -6.09
C GLU A 190 6.48 10.88 -5.01
N PHE A 191 6.12 9.75 -4.43
CA PHE A 191 5.15 9.68 -3.34
C PHE A 191 5.38 8.45 -2.47
N TYR A 192 4.83 8.46 -1.25
CA TYR A 192 4.89 7.31 -0.38
C TYR A 192 3.69 6.38 -0.57
N SER A 193 3.95 5.08 -0.64
CA SER A 193 2.91 4.05 -0.75
C SER A 193 2.24 3.70 0.60
N THR A 194 2.79 4.18 1.72
CA THR A 194 2.25 4.02 3.06
C THR A 194 2.36 5.32 3.86
N THR A 195 1.55 5.46 4.91
CA THR A 195 1.58 6.62 5.81
C THR A 195 2.81 6.70 6.71
N PHE A 196 3.68 5.68 6.74
CA PHE A 196 4.90 5.66 7.54
C PHE A 196 6.05 6.41 6.89
N ASN A 197 5.96 6.76 5.63
CA ASN A 197 6.93 7.53 4.83
C ASN A 197 8.38 7.03 5.00
N ARG A 198 8.57 5.72 5.00
CA ARG A 198 9.90 5.13 5.06
C ARG A 198 10.58 5.16 3.69
N PRO A 199 11.92 5.17 3.63
CA PRO A 199 12.63 5.15 2.35
C PRO A 199 12.24 3.99 1.42
N GLN A 200 11.90 2.82 1.97
CA GLN A 200 11.45 1.65 1.20
C GLN A 200 10.00 1.74 0.72
N ASP A 201 9.24 2.72 1.19
CA ASP A 201 7.86 2.98 0.80
C ASP A 201 7.76 4.07 -0.26
N LEU A 202 8.89 4.70 -0.59
CA LEU A 202 8.97 5.73 -1.61
C LEU A 202 8.81 5.09 -2.99
N ILE A 203 7.88 5.60 -3.75
CA ILE A 203 7.72 5.35 -5.19
C ILE A 203 8.35 6.54 -5.90
N GLU A 204 9.35 6.29 -6.71
CA GLU A 204 10.04 7.33 -7.46
C GLU A 204 9.12 7.99 -8.48
N SER A 205 9.47 9.20 -8.90
CA SER A 205 8.76 9.91 -9.96
C SER A 205 8.88 9.16 -11.29
N TRP A 206 7.82 9.14 -12.07
CA TRP A 206 7.81 8.49 -13.38
C TRP A 206 6.98 9.26 -14.41
N ASP A 207 7.22 8.97 -15.68
CA ASP A 207 6.49 9.54 -16.78
C ASP A 207 6.12 8.51 -17.85
N ILE A 208 5.19 8.85 -18.71
CA ILE A 208 4.71 7.97 -19.79
C ILE A 208 4.30 8.77 -21.02
N TYR A 209 4.68 8.28 -22.19
CA TYR A 209 4.28 8.82 -23.47
C TYR A 209 3.35 7.87 -24.20
N ASN A 210 2.27 8.43 -24.77
CA ASN A 210 1.32 7.70 -25.58
C ASN A 210 1.10 8.42 -26.91
N ALA A 211 0.98 7.67 -28.00
CA ALA A 211 0.64 8.25 -29.30
C ALA A 211 -0.56 7.55 -29.93
N ARG A 212 -1.35 8.33 -30.66
CA ARG A 212 -2.52 7.84 -31.39
C ARG A 212 -2.67 8.52 -32.73
N PHE A 213 -2.98 7.74 -33.74
CA PHE A 213 -3.33 8.18 -35.09
C PHE A 213 -4.74 7.74 -35.40
N VAL A 214 -5.58 8.64 -35.88
CA VAL A 214 -6.98 8.37 -36.21
C VAL A 214 -7.25 8.86 -37.63
N TRP A 215 -7.62 7.95 -38.51
CA TRP A 215 -8.12 8.29 -39.82
C TRP A 215 -9.64 8.13 -39.88
N ASN A 216 -10.35 9.14 -40.34
CA ASN A 216 -11.79 9.09 -40.61
C ASN A 216 -12.05 9.27 -42.10
N SER A 217 -12.93 8.42 -42.65
CA SER A 217 -13.34 8.53 -44.06
C SER A 217 -14.19 9.77 -44.29
N ALA A 218 -14.25 10.22 -45.56
CA ALA A 218 -15.06 11.37 -45.98
C ALA A 218 -16.58 11.24 -45.67
N SER A 219 -17.07 10.03 -45.61
CA SER A 219 -18.47 9.74 -45.26
C SER A 219 -18.71 9.58 -43.76
N ASP A 220 -17.68 9.69 -42.94
CA ASP A 220 -17.62 9.42 -41.49
C ASP A 220 -18.09 8.00 -41.08
N LYS A 221 -18.28 7.11 -42.08
CA LYS A 221 -18.69 5.73 -41.83
C LYS A 221 -17.58 4.83 -41.37
N TRP A 222 -16.33 5.12 -41.73
CA TRP A 222 -15.16 4.35 -41.39
C TRP A 222 -14.19 5.17 -40.56
N ALA A 223 -13.70 4.56 -39.47
CA ALA A 223 -12.56 5.07 -38.73
C ALA A 223 -11.53 3.97 -38.49
N ILE A 224 -10.25 4.33 -38.61
CA ILE A 224 -9.12 3.47 -38.30
C ILE A 224 -8.29 4.20 -37.23
N THR A 225 -8.05 3.54 -36.11
CA THR A 225 -7.19 4.07 -35.06
C THR A 225 -6.00 3.16 -34.86
N ALA A 226 -4.79 3.70 -34.99
CA ALA A 226 -3.56 3.06 -34.58
C ALA A 226 -3.04 3.77 -33.31
N PHE A 227 -2.55 3.01 -32.34
CA PHE A 227 -2.04 3.60 -31.10
C PHE A 227 -0.83 2.85 -30.57
N VAL A 228 -0.02 3.57 -29.81
CA VAL A 228 1.06 3.06 -28.98
C VAL A 228 0.90 3.67 -27.62
N GLN A 229 0.80 2.84 -26.59
CA GLN A 229 0.85 3.23 -25.19
C GLN A 229 2.20 2.83 -24.63
N ASN A 230 2.72 3.60 -23.68
CA ASN A 230 4.06 3.45 -23.12
C ASN A 230 5.11 3.30 -24.24
N ILE A 231 5.38 4.42 -24.94
CA ILE A 231 6.29 4.42 -26.14
C ILE A 231 7.70 3.99 -25.77
N GLU A 232 8.16 4.33 -24.57
CA GLU A 232 9.53 4.05 -24.11
C GLU A 232 9.69 2.62 -23.60
N ASP A 233 8.56 1.92 -23.32
CA ASP A 233 8.52 0.57 -22.75
C ASP A 233 9.13 0.49 -21.35
N ASP A 234 8.90 1.54 -20.57
CA ASP A 234 9.35 1.62 -19.20
C ASP A 234 8.51 0.72 -18.28
N ASP A 235 9.14 0.19 -17.25
CA ASP A 235 8.57 -0.72 -16.26
C ASP A 235 8.53 -0.09 -14.86
N GLU A 236 8.16 1.17 -14.79
CA GLU A 236 8.08 1.95 -13.56
C GLU A 236 7.06 1.40 -12.55
N ILE A 237 7.33 1.64 -11.28
CA ILE A 237 6.46 1.19 -10.19
C ILE A 237 5.30 2.17 -10.04
N ALA A 238 4.08 1.70 -10.33
CA ALA A 238 2.86 2.47 -10.14
C ALA A 238 2.33 2.44 -8.70
N GLY A 239 2.74 1.46 -7.92
CA GLY A 239 2.32 1.31 -6.53
C GLY A 239 2.76 0.01 -5.89
N THR A 240 2.56 -0.07 -4.58
CA THR A 240 2.85 -1.28 -3.80
C THR A 240 1.69 -1.64 -2.90
N PHE A 241 1.62 -2.92 -2.55
CA PHE A 241 0.71 -3.43 -1.53
C PHE A 241 1.47 -4.37 -0.61
N GLN A 242 1.42 -4.08 0.69
CA GLN A 242 2.02 -4.93 1.70
C GLN A 242 0.98 -5.89 2.28
N THR A 243 1.37 -7.16 2.39
CA THR A 243 0.55 -8.17 3.04
C THR A 243 0.58 -8.02 4.57
N ASP A 244 -0.40 -8.63 5.23
CA ASP A 244 -0.48 -8.66 6.68
C ASP A 244 0.57 -9.59 7.33
N PRO A 245 0.77 -9.52 8.67
CA PRO A 245 1.72 -10.38 9.38
C PRO A 245 1.45 -11.88 9.25
N SER A 246 0.21 -12.31 9.01
CA SER A 246 -0.14 -13.73 8.84
C SER A 246 0.32 -14.26 7.49
N SER A 247 0.40 -13.40 6.49
CA SER A 247 0.87 -13.71 5.14
C SER A 247 2.37 -13.53 4.98
N GLY A 248 3.08 -12.97 5.98
CA GLY A 248 4.54 -12.85 5.99
C GLY A 248 5.10 -11.47 5.67
N LEU A 249 4.25 -10.43 5.59
CA LEU A 249 4.65 -9.02 5.38
C LEU A 249 5.45 -8.80 4.08
N TYR A 250 5.21 -9.58 3.03
CA TYR A 250 5.85 -9.33 1.76
C TYR A 250 5.13 -8.21 0.97
N THR A 251 5.91 -7.49 0.18
CA THR A 251 5.42 -6.37 -0.63
C THR A 251 5.18 -6.85 -2.06
N ASN A 252 3.95 -6.66 -2.54
CA ASN A 252 3.63 -6.78 -3.95
C ASN A 252 3.93 -5.46 -4.64
N VAL A 253 4.52 -5.52 -5.81
CA VAL A 253 4.83 -4.37 -6.65
C VAL A 253 3.93 -4.39 -7.87
N PHE A 254 3.30 -3.27 -8.20
CA PHE A 254 2.50 -3.08 -9.39
C PHE A 254 3.26 -2.15 -10.33
N LEU A 255 3.55 -2.63 -11.53
CA LEU A 255 4.19 -1.85 -12.57
C LEU A 255 3.14 -1.14 -13.43
N ILE A 256 3.55 -0.07 -14.11
CA ILE A 256 2.76 0.50 -15.21
C ILE A 256 2.60 -0.55 -16.31
N GLU A 257 1.60 -0.39 -17.17
CA GLU A 257 1.40 -1.33 -18.27
C GLU A 257 2.56 -1.26 -19.27
N PRO A 258 3.07 -2.41 -19.77
CA PRO A 258 4.12 -2.43 -20.76
C PRO A 258 3.63 -1.81 -22.07
N ARG A 259 4.57 -1.55 -22.99
CA ARG A 259 4.22 -0.98 -24.30
C ARG A 259 3.16 -1.82 -25.01
N LEU A 260 2.05 -1.18 -25.32
CA LEU A 260 0.94 -1.77 -26.06
C LEU A 260 0.79 -1.08 -27.40
N VAL A 261 0.81 -1.86 -28.47
CA VAL A 261 0.55 -1.39 -29.85
C VAL A 261 -0.77 -2.00 -30.34
N GLY A 262 -1.64 -1.18 -30.85
CA GLY A 262 -2.95 -1.66 -31.31
C GLY A 262 -3.48 -0.97 -32.57
N LEU A 263 -4.42 -1.66 -33.21
CA LEU A 263 -5.15 -1.17 -34.38
C LEU A 263 -6.65 -1.48 -34.20
N THR A 264 -7.48 -0.45 -34.36
CA THR A 264 -8.94 -0.55 -34.23
C THR A 264 -9.59 -0.13 -35.54
N PHE A 265 -10.55 -0.92 -35.99
CA PHE A 265 -11.41 -0.60 -37.15
C PHE A 265 -12.84 -0.37 -36.64
N GLN A 266 -13.43 0.73 -37.02
CA GLN A 266 -14.80 1.07 -36.66
C GLN A 266 -15.64 1.36 -37.92
N TYR A 267 -16.83 0.77 -37.99
CA TYR A 267 -17.83 1.09 -38.98
C TYR A 267 -19.09 1.68 -38.29
N ARG A 268 -19.59 2.79 -38.84
CA ARG A 268 -20.79 3.46 -38.37
C ARG A 268 -21.86 3.39 -39.44
N ASN A 269 -23.05 2.91 -39.09
CA ASN A 269 -24.19 2.84 -39.99
C ASN A 269 -24.81 4.22 -40.23
#